data_2ee9bae1203b10a867e6ca848f7b1352
#
_entry.id   2ee9bae1203b10a867e6ca848f7b1352
#
_cell.length_a   1.000
_cell.length_b   1.000
_cell.length_c   1.000
_cell.angle_alpha   90.00
_cell.angle_beta   90.00
_cell.angle_gamma   90.00
#
_symmetry.space_group_name_H-M   'P 1'
#
loop_
_entity.id
_entity.type
_entity.pdbx_description
1 polymer ?
#
loop_
_entity_poly.entity_id
_entity_poly.type
_entity_poly.pdbx_seq_one_letter_code
_entity_poly.pdbx_strand_id
1 'polypeptide(L)'
;MPGPSAEPDITVVVAGAAPETSLESCLAALESQRQGAQFLVVESQRSGDALRGHFPWAEFHHHPGALVPELWRDGIARARGRIVALTIGQMIPAPDWVSSIIRAHQEHDAVGGAIDPGPRLRPSDWAEYFCRYTRDMAPFEPTEHDELPGDNASYKRALLVEAWEHLSDGFWEPVIHRALRLRGVRLWHTPAMLVRFGRSAGFAAFARQRSLHGRRFPLQRGRHFTRARHALGVLASPAVPFLMTARVVRRVVAKGRYRMQAVASLPLIFALGCGWALAEARGHLDLLLRAR
;
A
#
# COMPACT_ATOMS: atom_id res chain seq x y z
N MET A 1 34.67 -20.42 -9.03
CA MET A 1 33.50 -20.55 -8.14
C MET A 1 33.20 -19.18 -7.61
N PRO A 2 32.06 -18.52 -7.93
CA PRO A 2 31.65 -17.34 -7.20
C PRO A 2 31.39 -17.78 -5.78
N GLY A 3 32.00 -17.11 -4.79
CA GLY A 3 31.74 -17.34 -3.36
C GLY A 3 30.26 -17.16 -3.04
N PRO A 4 29.77 -17.65 -1.87
CA PRO A 4 28.38 -17.48 -1.48
C PRO A 4 28.08 -15.98 -1.53
N SER A 5 27.14 -15.57 -2.41
CA SER A 5 26.71 -14.18 -2.50
C SER A 5 26.20 -13.77 -1.12
N ALA A 6 26.84 -12.78 -0.52
CA ALA A 6 26.40 -12.24 0.77
C ALA A 6 24.89 -11.97 0.71
N GLU A 7 24.19 -12.35 1.78
CA GLU A 7 22.74 -12.10 1.90
C GLU A 7 22.51 -10.59 1.75
N PRO A 8 21.62 -10.15 0.85
CA PRO A 8 21.39 -8.71 0.65
C PRO A 8 20.87 -8.06 1.93
N ASP A 9 21.22 -6.81 2.16
CA ASP A 9 20.72 -6.08 3.33
C ASP A 9 19.21 -5.90 3.28
N ILE A 10 18.68 -5.68 2.06
CA ILE A 10 17.27 -5.39 1.83
C ILE A 10 16.77 -6.09 0.57
N THR A 11 15.53 -6.56 0.61
CA THR A 11 14.74 -6.90 -0.57
C THR A 11 13.64 -5.87 -0.75
N VAL A 12 13.59 -5.26 -1.91
CA VAL A 12 12.49 -4.36 -2.33
C VAL A 12 11.50 -5.15 -3.16
N VAL A 13 10.26 -5.24 -2.71
CA VAL A 13 9.15 -5.87 -3.42
C VAL A 13 8.27 -4.80 -4.05
N VAL A 14 8.25 -4.74 -5.36
CA VAL A 14 7.40 -3.83 -6.15
C VAL A 14 6.19 -4.60 -6.67
N ALA A 15 4.99 -4.31 -6.18
CA ALA A 15 3.77 -4.89 -6.74
C ALA A 15 3.38 -4.17 -8.05
N GLY A 16 3.46 -4.90 -9.15
CA GLY A 16 3.19 -4.43 -10.51
C GLY A 16 1.72 -4.58 -10.89
N ALA A 17 0.83 -3.87 -10.20
CA ALA A 17 -0.60 -3.79 -10.54
C ALA A 17 -0.97 -2.47 -11.25
N ALA A 18 0.03 -1.68 -11.62
CA ALA A 18 -0.08 -0.37 -12.27
C ALA A 18 0.22 -0.48 -13.77
N PRO A 19 -0.12 0.55 -14.56
CA PRO A 19 0.32 0.66 -15.95
C PRO A 19 1.87 0.58 -16.06
N GLU A 20 2.35 0.00 -17.14
CA GLU A 20 3.78 -0.23 -17.40
C GLU A 20 4.62 1.04 -17.28
N THR A 21 4.12 2.18 -17.77
CA THR A 21 4.80 3.49 -17.67
C THR A 21 4.99 3.97 -16.22
N SER A 22 4.09 3.58 -15.30
CA SER A 22 4.26 3.89 -13.88
C SER A 22 5.30 2.98 -13.25
N LEU A 23 5.29 1.70 -13.59
CA LEU A 23 6.30 0.73 -13.14
C LEU A 23 7.70 1.13 -13.62
N GLU A 24 7.83 1.55 -14.88
CA GLU A 24 9.08 2.08 -15.44
C GLU A 24 9.61 3.26 -14.61
N SER A 25 8.75 4.22 -14.28
CA SER A 25 9.14 5.38 -13.46
C SER A 25 9.58 4.98 -12.05
N CYS A 26 8.94 3.97 -11.46
CA CYS A 26 9.32 3.41 -10.17
C CYS A 26 10.71 2.76 -10.23
N LEU A 27 10.94 1.90 -11.23
CA LEU A 27 12.21 1.19 -11.39
C LEU A 27 13.36 2.16 -11.73
N ALA A 28 13.13 3.16 -12.59
CA ALA A 28 14.11 4.19 -12.89
C ALA A 28 14.54 4.97 -11.61
N ALA A 29 13.62 5.26 -10.71
CA ALA A 29 13.94 5.91 -9.43
C ALA A 29 14.74 5.00 -8.46
N LEU A 30 14.67 3.69 -8.63
CA LEU A 30 15.40 2.71 -7.81
C LEU A 30 16.78 2.37 -8.41
N GLU A 31 17.03 2.70 -9.66
CA GLU A 31 18.24 2.27 -10.38
C GLU A 31 19.54 2.68 -9.69
N SER A 32 19.64 3.89 -9.16
CA SER A 32 20.82 4.37 -8.43
C SER A 32 21.00 3.76 -7.04
N GLN A 33 20.00 3.01 -6.54
CA GLN A 33 19.93 2.48 -5.19
C GLN A 33 20.15 0.95 -5.13
N ARG A 34 20.71 0.34 -6.19
CA ARG A 34 20.79 -1.12 -6.37
C ARG A 34 21.81 -1.83 -5.49
N GLN A 35 22.82 -1.12 -5.01
CA GLN A 35 23.96 -1.75 -4.34
C GLN A 35 23.53 -2.44 -3.03
N GLY A 36 23.82 -3.73 -2.88
CA GLY A 36 23.49 -4.52 -1.71
C GLY A 36 21.99 -4.83 -1.54
N ALA A 37 21.16 -4.60 -2.56
CA ALA A 37 19.73 -4.82 -2.51
C ALA A 37 19.26 -5.84 -3.56
N GLN A 38 18.25 -6.64 -3.20
CA GLN A 38 17.47 -7.45 -4.13
C GLN A 38 16.21 -6.70 -4.53
N PHE A 39 15.84 -6.74 -5.82
CA PHE A 39 14.60 -6.13 -6.32
C PHE A 39 13.72 -7.18 -6.97
N LEU A 40 12.52 -7.34 -6.44
CA LEU A 40 11.50 -8.26 -6.93
C LEU A 40 10.31 -7.45 -7.47
N VAL A 41 10.02 -7.60 -8.74
CA VAL A 41 8.80 -7.08 -9.36
C VAL A 41 7.82 -8.24 -9.48
N VAL A 42 6.73 -8.20 -8.73
CA VAL A 42 5.66 -9.20 -8.81
C VAL A 42 4.45 -8.55 -9.46
N GLU A 43 4.08 -9.00 -10.65
CA GLU A 43 3.10 -8.31 -11.50
C GLU A 43 1.86 -9.16 -11.79
N SER A 44 0.69 -8.51 -11.77
CA SER A 44 -0.59 -9.15 -12.10
C SER A 44 -0.86 -9.21 -13.61
N GLN A 45 -0.26 -8.31 -14.37
CA GLN A 45 -0.24 -8.28 -15.82
C GLN A 45 1.22 -8.25 -16.25
N ARG A 46 1.60 -9.17 -17.13
CA ARG A 46 2.98 -9.27 -17.59
C ARG A 46 3.38 -8.02 -18.38
N SER A 47 4.40 -7.33 -17.93
CA SER A 47 5.02 -6.23 -18.67
C SER A 47 5.78 -6.73 -19.90
N GLY A 48 5.96 -5.83 -20.87
CA GLY A 48 6.66 -6.13 -22.11
C GLY A 48 8.14 -6.48 -21.91
N ASP A 49 8.69 -7.22 -22.87
CA ASP A 49 10.11 -7.62 -22.84
C ASP A 49 11.05 -6.40 -22.91
N ALA A 50 10.61 -5.29 -23.50
CA ALA A 50 11.36 -4.03 -23.53
C ALA A 50 11.60 -3.48 -22.11
N LEU A 51 10.57 -3.45 -21.24
CA LEU A 51 10.73 -3.01 -19.87
C LEU A 51 11.67 -3.93 -19.08
N ARG A 52 11.53 -5.24 -19.25
CA ARG A 52 12.40 -6.24 -18.60
C ARG A 52 13.84 -6.11 -19.04
N GLY A 53 14.07 -5.88 -20.34
CA GLY A 53 15.40 -5.65 -20.91
C GLY A 53 16.03 -4.33 -20.43
N HIS A 54 15.21 -3.32 -20.14
CA HIS A 54 15.68 -2.05 -19.60
C HIS A 54 16.16 -2.15 -18.14
N PHE A 55 15.53 -3.03 -17.34
CA PHE A 55 15.85 -3.23 -15.92
C PHE A 55 16.30 -4.67 -15.61
N PRO A 56 17.41 -5.16 -16.19
CA PRO A 56 17.88 -6.56 -16.05
C PRO A 56 18.32 -6.91 -14.62
N TRP A 57 18.47 -5.91 -13.74
CA TRP A 57 18.81 -6.07 -12.34
C TRP A 57 17.59 -6.40 -11.46
N ALA A 58 16.36 -6.26 -11.96
CA ALA A 58 15.14 -6.60 -11.25
C ALA A 58 14.67 -8.02 -11.64
N GLU A 59 14.29 -8.81 -10.66
CA GLU A 59 13.72 -10.14 -10.86
C GLU A 59 12.20 -10.02 -11.07
N PHE A 60 11.70 -10.36 -12.26
CA PHE A 60 10.28 -10.25 -12.59
C PHE A 60 9.55 -11.58 -12.40
N HIS A 61 8.46 -11.57 -11.62
CA HIS A 61 7.58 -12.69 -11.36
C HIS A 61 6.15 -12.34 -11.76
N HIS A 62 5.44 -13.27 -12.40
CA HIS A 62 4.09 -13.06 -12.88
C HIS A 62 3.09 -13.89 -12.07
N HIS A 63 2.07 -13.22 -11.49
CA HIS A 63 0.95 -13.83 -10.80
C HIS A 63 -0.36 -13.29 -11.39
N PRO A 64 -0.94 -13.98 -12.40
CA PRO A 64 -2.06 -13.48 -13.18
C PRO A 64 -3.27 -13.12 -12.32
N GLY A 65 -3.80 -11.90 -12.49
CA GLY A 65 -5.02 -11.46 -11.84
C GLY A 65 -4.94 -11.23 -10.34
N ALA A 66 -3.75 -11.39 -9.73
CA ALA A 66 -3.55 -11.18 -8.30
C ALA A 66 -3.75 -9.71 -7.91
N LEU A 67 -4.26 -9.49 -6.69
CA LEU A 67 -4.33 -8.18 -6.06
C LEU A 67 -2.98 -7.81 -5.43
N VAL A 68 -2.76 -6.53 -5.17
CA VAL A 68 -1.53 -6.02 -4.55
C VAL A 68 -1.11 -6.78 -3.29
N PRO A 69 -2.01 -7.10 -2.33
CA PRO A 69 -1.62 -7.90 -1.16
C PRO A 69 -1.10 -9.31 -1.50
N GLU A 70 -1.63 -9.94 -2.55
CA GLU A 70 -1.20 -11.26 -3.02
C GLU A 70 0.17 -11.16 -3.71
N LEU A 71 0.40 -10.09 -4.49
CA LEU A 71 1.70 -9.80 -5.12
C LEU A 71 2.78 -9.55 -4.07
N TRP A 72 2.49 -8.78 -3.03
CA TRP A 72 3.43 -8.58 -1.91
C TRP A 72 3.76 -9.88 -1.20
N ARG A 73 2.76 -10.71 -0.90
CA ARG A 73 2.98 -12.04 -0.29
C ARG A 73 3.96 -12.87 -1.12
N ASP A 74 3.75 -12.91 -2.43
CA ASP A 74 4.61 -13.66 -3.35
C ASP A 74 6.06 -13.12 -3.35
N GLY A 75 6.22 -11.80 -3.32
CA GLY A 75 7.53 -11.16 -3.20
C GLY A 75 8.19 -11.46 -1.85
N ILE A 76 7.43 -11.39 -0.74
CA ILE A 76 7.93 -11.74 0.61
C ILE A 76 8.43 -13.18 0.65
N ALA A 77 7.73 -14.13 0.01
CA ALA A 77 8.13 -15.53 -0.07
C ALA A 77 9.49 -15.74 -0.77
N ARG A 78 9.86 -14.82 -1.68
CA ARG A 78 11.11 -14.88 -2.46
C ARG A 78 12.20 -13.95 -1.91
N ALA A 79 11.88 -13.16 -0.91
CA ALA A 79 12.80 -12.19 -0.33
C ALA A 79 13.96 -12.89 0.37
N ARG A 80 15.19 -12.45 0.05
CA ARG A 80 16.44 -12.93 0.65
C ARG A 80 17.04 -11.93 1.63
N GLY A 81 16.69 -10.64 1.51
CA GLY A 81 17.24 -9.59 2.34
C GLY A 81 16.78 -9.68 3.80
N ARG A 82 17.62 -9.19 4.71
CA ARG A 82 17.29 -9.10 6.15
C ARG A 82 16.10 -8.18 6.39
N ILE A 83 15.93 -7.16 5.55
CA ILE A 83 14.81 -6.23 5.52
C ILE A 83 13.98 -6.50 4.27
N VAL A 84 12.66 -6.45 4.37
CA VAL A 84 11.73 -6.49 3.23
C VAL A 84 10.99 -5.17 3.17
N ALA A 85 11.18 -4.42 2.08
CA ALA A 85 10.47 -3.19 1.80
C ALA A 85 9.38 -3.44 0.76
N LEU A 86 8.18 -2.95 1.01
CA LEU A 86 7.02 -3.08 0.15
C LEU A 86 6.69 -1.75 -0.51
N THR A 87 6.44 -1.79 -1.81
CA THR A 87 5.93 -0.64 -2.58
C THR A 87 5.09 -1.12 -3.75
N ILE A 88 4.54 -0.19 -4.52
CA ILE A 88 3.78 -0.47 -5.74
C ILE A 88 4.37 0.30 -6.92
N GLY A 89 4.15 -0.17 -8.14
CA GLY A 89 4.67 0.44 -9.36
C GLY A 89 4.23 1.89 -9.61
N GLN A 90 3.25 2.41 -8.85
CA GLN A 90 2.81 3.81 -8.92
C GLN A 90 3.65 4.75 -8.04
N MET A 91 4.50 4.22 -7.18
CA MET A 91 5.35 5.01 -6.29
C MET A 91 6.67 5.34 -6.95
N ILE A 92 7.12 6.57 -6.74
CA ILE A 92 8.44 7.06 -7.17
C ILE A 92 9.26 7.27 -5.90
N PRO A 93 10.13 6.33 -5.53
CA PRO A 93 11.00 6.46 -4.36
C PRO A 93 11.93 7.68 -4.45
N ALA A 94 12.18 8.33 -3.31
CA ALA A 94 13.20 9.37 -3.23
C ALA A 94 14.60 8.76 -3.46
N PRO A 95 15.59 9.55 -3.89
CA PRO A 95 16.95 9.04 -4.22
C PRO A 95 17.67 8.34 -3.05
N ASP A 96 17.28 8.63 -1.83
CA ASP A 96 17.83 8.07 -0.59
C ASP A 96 16.89 7.08 0.12
N TRP A 97 15.84 6.62 -0.56
CA TRP A 97 14.77 5.81 0.04
C TRP A 97 15.28 4.49 0.63
N VAL A 98 16.08 3.73 -0.13
CA VAL A 98 16.65 2.45 0.32
C VAL A 98 17.59 2.67 1.51
N SER A 99 18.48 3.67 1.44
CA SER A 99 19.39 3.98 2.55
C SER A 99 18.66 4.50 3.78
N SER A 100 17.58 5.23 3.61
CA SER A 100 16.72 5.69 4.71
C SER A 100 16.00 4.53 5.42
N ILE A 101 15.56 3.52 4.66
CA ILE A 101 15.00 2.28 5.21
C ILE A 101 16.06 1.56 6.05
N ILE A 102 17.24 1.29 5.48
CA ILE A 102 18.31 0.57 6.18
C ILE A 102 18.68 1.28 7.48
N ARG A 103 18.77 2.60 7.45
CA ARG A 103 19.07 3.44 8.63
C ARG A 103 17.96 3.33 9.69
N ALA A 104 16.68 3.42 9.29
CA ALA A 104 15.56 3.31 10.21
C ALA A 104 15.48 1.93 10.89
N HIS A 105 15.88 0.87 10.18
CA HIS A 105 15.93 -0.49 10.73
C HIS A 105 17.07 -0.78 11.69
N GLN A 106 17.97 0.18 11.94
CA GLN A 106 18.94 0.10 13.05
C GLN A 106 18.24 0.18 14.41
N GLU A 107 17.11 0.92 14.50
CA GLU A 107 16.38 1.17 15.74
C GLU A 107 14.98 0.54 15.77
N HIS A 108 14.39 0.24 14.60
CA HIS A 108 13.00 -0.19 14.49
C HIS A 108 12.86 -1.48 13.66
N ASP A 109 11.89 -2.32 14.03
CA ASP A 109 11.66 -3.61 13.37
C ASP A 109 10.62 -3.53 12.25
N ALA A 110 9.73 -2.55 12.30
CA ALA A 110 8.71 -2.28 11.29
C ALA A 110 8.55 -0.77 11.10
N VAL A 111 8.73 -0.29 9.88
CA VAL A 111 8.80 1.15 9.57
C VAL A 111 7.93 1.46 8.36
N GLY A 112 7.14 2.53 8.48
CA GLY A 112 6.40 3.13 7.36
C GLY A 112 6.88 4.53 7.06
N GLY A 113 6.74 4.96 5.82
CA GLY A 113 7.24 6.24 5.35
C GLY A 113 6.17 7.20 4.86
N ALA A 114 6.62 8.42 4.54
CA ALA A 114 5.80 9.45 3.93
C ALA A 114 5.44 9.11 2.49
N ILE A 115 4.22 9.46 2.11
CA ILE A 115 3.74 9.39 0.74
C ILE A 115 3.26 10.77 0.32
N ASP A 116 4.07 11.49 -0.45
CA ASP A 116 3.74 12.79 -0.99
C ASP A 116 3.19 12.69 -2.43
N PRO A 117 2.42 13.67 -2.90
CA PRO A 117 1.98 13.68 -4.29
C PRO A 117 3.17 13.93 -5.22
N GLY A 118 3.18 13.23 -6.33
CA GLY A 118 4.15 13.45 -7.41
C GLY A 118 3.83 14.69 -8.23
N PRO A 119 4.69 15.05 -9.18
CA PRO A 119 4.46 16.17 -10.08
C PRO A 119 3.35 15.84 -11.10
N ARG A 120 2.64 16.88 -11.56
CA ARG A 120 1.69 16.82 -12.70
C ARG A 120 0.54 15.81 -12.53
N LEU A 121 -0.02 15.70 -11.33
CA LEU A 121 -1.20 14.88 -11.07
C LEU A 121 -2.45 15.49 -11.71
N ARG A 122 -3.28 14.65 -12.34
CA ARG A 122 -4.61 15.01 -12.85
C ARG A 122 -5.62 15.08 -11.68
N PRO A 123 -6.81 15.71 -11.83
CA PRO A 123 -7.82 15.71 -10.78
C PRO A 123 -8.20 14.32 -10.25
N SER A 124 -8.25 13.32 -11.13
CA SER A 124 -8.49 11.92 -10.73
C SER A 124 -7.36 11.33 -9.87
N ASP A 125 -6.11 11.67 -10.20
CA ASP A 125 -4.93 11.21 -9.44
C ASP A 125 -4.92 11.85 -8.05
N TRP A 126 -5.28 13.14 -7.96
CA TRP A 126 -5.44 13.83 -6.68
C TRP A 126 -6.56 13.22 -5.82
N ALA A 127 -7.70 12.84 -6.43
CA ALA A 127 -8.78 12.17 -5.71
C ALA A 127 -8.32 10.82 -5.13
N GLU A 128 -7.62 10.02 -5.92
CA GLU A 128 -7.01 8.76 -5.45
C GLU A 128 -6.02 9.02 -4.31
N TYR A 129 -5.08 9.96 -4.52
CA TYR A 129 -4.08 10.33 -3.53
C TYR A 129 -4.72 10.73 -2.19
N PHE A 130 -5.70 11.63 -2.22
CA PHE A 130 -6.36 12.06 -0.99
C PHE A 130 -7.17 10.97 -0.30
N CYS A 131 -7.79 10.08 -1.05
CA CYS A 131 -8.51 8.93 -0.48
C CYS A 131 -7.59 7.95 0.26
N ARG A 132 -6.33 7.82 -0.19
CA ARG A 132 -5.39 6.82 0.31
C ARG A 132 -4.39 7.40 1.32
N TYR A 133 -3.77 8.53 1.02
CA TYR A 133 -2.50 8.93 1.61
C TYR A 133 -2.49 10.21 2.43
N THR A 134 -3.65 10.86 2.67
CA THR A 134 -3.69 12.09 3.47
C THR A 134 -3.14 11.93 4.89
N ARG A 135 -3.15 10.73 5.45
CA ARG A 135 -2.53 10.44 6.74
C ARG A 135 -1.00 10.52 6.64
N ASP A 136 -0.48 9.90 5.60
CA ASP A 136 0.94 9.65 5.38
C ASP A 136 1.62 10.78 4.59
N MET A 137 0.88 11.84 4.23
CA MET A 137 1.37 13.06 3.59
C MET A 137 2.23 13.87 4.58
N ALA A 138 3.44 14.26 4.18
CA ALA A 138 4.26 15.16 4.98
C ALA A 138 3.64 16.58 5.06
N PRO A 139 3.94 17.41 6.09
CA PRO A 139 4.80 17.08 7.23
C PRO A 139 4.07 16.30 8.33
N PHE A 140 4.82 15.49 9.06
CA PHE A 140 4.41 14.89 10.33
C PHE A 140 5.68 14.54 11.14
N GLU A 141 5.53 14.47 12.46
CA GLU A 141 6.62 14.05 13.34
C GLU A 141 6.70 12.51 13.35
N PRO A 142 7.93 11.95 13.42
CA PRO A 142 8.10 10.51 13.59
C PRO A 142 7.38 10.02 14.85
N THR A 143 6.61 8.95 14.73
CA THR A 143 5.80 8.43 15.83
C THR A 143 5.46 6.97 15.67
N GLU A 144 5.11 6.30 16.77
CA GLU A 144 4.49 4.99 16.74
C GLU A 144 3.05 5.10 16.22
N HIS A 145 2.64 4.15 15.40
CA HIS A 145 1.34 4.15 14.76
C HIS A 145 0.68 2.77 14.81
N ASP A 146 -0.64 2.72 14.70
CA ASP A 146 -1.39 1.45 14.67
C ASP A 146 -1.28 0.70 13.34
N GLU A 147 -1.09 1.42 12.24
CA GLU A 147 -1.00 0.89 10.88
C GLU A 147 0.00 1.71 10.06
N LEU A 148 0.84 1.05 9.29
CA LEU A 148 1.76 1.64 8.31
C LEU A 148 1.14 1.63 6.91
N PRO A 149 1.52 2.56 6.02
CA PRO A 149 1.08 2.52 4.62
C PRO A 149 1.81 1.40 3.87
N GLY A 150 1.13 0.33 3.48
CA GLY A 150 1.75 -0.81 2.80
C GLY A 150 2.51 -0.43 1.52
N ASP A 151 2.06 0.62 0.84
CA ASP A 151 2.72 1.14 -0.36
C ASP A 151 4.09 1.82 -0.08
N ASN A 152 4.44 2.03 1.19
CA ASN A 152 5.73 2.54 1.65
C ASN A 152 6.00 2.03 3.08
N ALA A 153 6.17 0.74 3.22
CA ALA A 153 6.46 0.10 4.49
C ALA A 153 7.59 -0.92 4.36
N SER A 154 8.29 -1.16 5.45
CA SER A 154 9.37 -2.14 5.52
C SER A 154 9.39 -2.85 6.87
N TYR A 155 9.89 -4.08 6.86
CA TYR A 155 9.85 -4.99 8.01
C TYR A 155 11.15 -5.79 8.06
N LYS A 156 11.64 -6.11 9.25
CA LYS A 156 12.63 -7.18 9.37
C LYS A 156 12.02 -8.48 8.85
N ARG A 157 12.71 -9.19 7.95
CA ARG A 157 12.20 -10.41 7.30
C ARG A 157 11.75 -11.46 8.32
N ALA A 158 12.46 -11.59 9.43
CA ALA A 158 12.11 -12.52 10.51
C ALA A 158 10.66 -12.32 11.01
N LEU A 159 10.22 -11.08 11.18
CA LEU A 159 8.84 -10.79 11.61
C LEU A 159 7.78 -11.29 10.61
N LEU A 160 8.06 -11.18 9.31
CA LEU A 160 7.14 -11.64 8.26
C LEU A 160 7.12 -13.16 8.15
N VAL A 161 8.26 -13.81 8.38
CA VAL A 161 8.35 -15.29 8.46
C VAL A 161 7.56 -15.82 9.66
N GLU A 162 7.73 -15.21 10.83
CA GLU A 162 6.98 -15.57 12.03
C GLU A 162 5.48 -15.30 11.93
N ALA A 163 5.07 -14.29 11.15
CA ALA A 163 3.67 -13.94 10.91
C ALA A 163 3.10 -14.62 9.66
N TRP A 164 3.79 -15.59 9.07
CA TRP A 164 3.44 -16.17 7.76
C TRP A 164 2.03 -16.76 7.68
N GLU A 165 1.52 -17.35 8.76
CA GLU A 165 0.15 -17.87 8.83
C GLU A 165 -0.93 -16.81 8.56
N HIS A 166 -0.64 -15.53 8.89
CA HIS A 166 -1.52 -14.40 8.66
C HIS A 166 -1.44 -13.86 7.22
N LEU A 167 -0.51 -14.36 6.41
CA LEU A 167 -0.31 -14.00 5.01
C LEU A 167 -1.04 -14.94 4.03
N SER A 168 -1.81 -15.93 4.50
CA SER A 168 -2.47 -16.94 3.64
C SER A 168 -3.22 -16.35 2.45
N ASP A 169 -3.96 -15.27 2.67
CA ASP A 169 -4.78 -14.58 1.66
C ASP A 169 -4.11 -13.30 1.10
N GLY A 170 -2.80 -13.11 1.33
CA GLY A 170 -2.04 -11.92 0.95
C GLY A 170 -1.60 -11.06 2.13
N PHE A 171 -0.74 -10.07 1.87
CA PHE A 171 -0.31 -9.09 2.85
C PHE A 171 -1.38 -8.00 3.03
N TRP A 172 -2.33 -8.24 3.92
CA TRP A 172 -3.34 -7.25 4.29
C TRP A 172 -2.89 -6.49 5.53
N GLU A 173 -2.55 -5.21 5.37
CA GLU A 173 -1.95 -4.37 6.43
C GLU A 173 -2.70 -4.45 7.76
N PRO A 174 -4.05 -4.33 7.84
CA PRO A 174 -4.75 -4.39 9.12
C PRO A 174 -4.60 -5.72 9.84
N VAL A 175 -4.47 -6.82 9.10
CA VAL A 175 -4.31 -8.17 9.66
C VAL A 175 -2.90 -8.35 10.19
N ILE A 176 -1.91 -8.03 9.36
CA ILE A 176 -0.48 -8.20 9.71
C ILE A 176 -0.08 -7.24 10.82
N HIS A 177 -0.45 -5.96 10.73
CA HIS A 177 -0.11 -4.98 11.77
C HIS A 177 -0.72 -5.35 13.13
N ARG A 178 -1.96 -5.86 13.14
CA ARG A 178 -2.56 -6.36 14.38
C ARG A 178 -1.77 -7.55 14.95
N ALA A 179 -1.39 -8.52 14.11
CA ALA A 179 -0.62 -9.68 14.52
C ALA A 179 0.74 -9.29 15.10
N LEU A 180 1.46 -8.38 14.44
CA LEU A 180 2.75 -7.85 14.90
C LEU A 180 2.62 -7.11 16.23
N ARG A 181 1.63 -6.23 16.37
CA ARG A 181 1.39 -5.47 17.62
C ARG A 181 1.03 -6.38 18.79
N LEU A 182 0.24 -7.44 18.58
CA LEU A 182 -0.07 -8.43 19.62
C LEU A 182 1.18 -9.19 20.11
N ARG A 183 2.25 -9.20 19.31
CA ARG A 183 3.57 -9.72 19.69
C ARG A 183 4.51 -8.67 20.29
N GLY A 184 4.01 -7.44 20.52
CA GLY A 184 4.78 -6.34 21.09
C GLY A 184 5.64 -5.56 20.08
N VAL A 185 5.51 -5.82 18.77
CA VAL A 185 6.23 -5.08 17.73
C VAL A 185 5.64 -3.67 17.61
N ARG A 186 6.49 -2.66 17.74
CA ARG A 186 6.11 -1.26 17.51
C ARG A 186 6.21 -0.91 16.03
N LEU A 187 5.16 -0.31 15.49
CA LEU A 187 5.09 0.14 14.10
C LEU A 187 5.49 1.61 14.04
N TRP A 188 6.68 1.89 13.53
CA TRP A 188 7.25 3.24 13.48
C TRP A 188 6.92 3.93 12.18
N HIS A 189 6.38 5.16 12.23
CA HIS A 189 6.05 5.95 11.05
C HIS A 189 6.93 7.20 11.00
N THR A 190 7.69 7.39 9.89
CA THR A 190 8.68 8.47 9.76
C THR A 190 8.60 9.17 8.40
N PRO A 191 8.76 10.50 8.34
CA PRO A 191 8.84 11.21 7.07
C PRO A 191 10.17 11.01 6.32
N ALA A 192 11.17 10.40 6.96
CA ALA A 192 12.48 10.16 6.35
C ALA A 192 12.46 9.16 5.19
N MET A 193 11.52 8.20 5.22
CA MET A 193 11.27 7.29 4.10
C MET A 193 10.23 7.91 3.17
N LEU A 194 10.66 8.59 2.10
CA LEU A 194 9.75 9.29 1.21
C LEU A 194 9.56 8.56 -0.12
N VAL A 195 8.30 8.33 -0.48
CA VAL A 195 7.91 8.03 -1.87
C VAL A 195 6.94 9.07 -2.38
N ARG A 196 6.87 9.27 -3.70
CA ARG A 196 5.90 10.15 -4.33
C ARG A 196 4.90 9.34 -5.14
N PHE A 197 3.61 9.58 -4.90
CA PHE A 197 2.55 8.98 -5.67
C PHE A 197 2.55 9.53 -7.10
N GLY A 198 2.81 8.67 -8.06
CA GLY A 198 2.78 8.98 -9.48
C GLY A 198 1.35 8.98 -10.06
N ARG A 199 1.24 8.70 -11.35
CA ARG A 199 -0.07 8.64 -12.01
C ARG A 199 -0.81 7.36 -11.68
N SER A 200 -2.11 7.48 -11.47
CA SER A 200 -3.01 6.35 -11.34
C SER A 200 -3.38 5.74 -12.70
N ALA A 201 -3.92 4.52 -12.67
CA ALA A 201 -4.51 3.88 -13.84
C ALA A 201 -5.78 4.58 -14.35
N GLY A 202 -6.23 5.63 -13.67
CA GLY A 202 -7.41 6.42 -13.96
C GLY A 202 -8.57 6.14 -13.02
N PHE A 203 -9.54 7.08 -13.00
CA PHE A 203 -10.65 7.07 -12.06
C PHE A 203 -11.46 5.76 -12.07
N ALA A 204 -11.83 5.26 -13.26
CA ALA A 204 -12.64 4.04 -13.38
C ALA A 204 -11.91 2.80 -12.86
N ALA A 205 -10.61 2.66 -13.17
CA ALA A 205 -9.79 1.56 -12.68
C ALA A 205 -9.68 1.60 -11.15
N PHE A 206 -9.41 2.77 -10.58
CA PHE A 206 -9.34 2.96 -9.14
C PHE A 206 -10.69 2.73 -8.45
N ALA A 207 -11.80 3.25 -9.00
CA ALA A 207 -13.14 3.01 -8.47
C ALA A 207 -13.50 1.51 -8.45
N ARG A 208 -13.13 0.76 -9.52
CA ARG A 208 -13.29 -0.69 -9.56
C ARG A 208 -12.48 -1.39 -8.48
N GLN A 209 -11.20 -1.04 -8.34
CA GLN A 209 -10.33 -1.59 -7.29
C GLN A 209 -10.89 -1.30 -5.89
N ARG A 210 -11.35 -0.06 -5.64
CA ARG A 210 -11.98 0.34 -4.39
C ARG A 210 -13.23 -0.48 -4.09
N SER A 211 -14.06 -0.75 -5.09
CA SER A 211 -15.26 -1.59 -4.92
C SER A 211 -14.92 -3.04 -4.55
N LEU A 212 -13.89 -3.62 -5.18
CA LEU A 212 -13.42 -4.97 -4.83
C LEU A 212 -12.90 -5.03 -3.39
N HIS A 213 -12.09 -4.06 -2.98
CA HIS A 213 -11.57 -3.96 -1.62
C HIS A 213 -12.69 -3.68 -0.59
N GLY A 214 -13.61 -2.76 -0.90
CA GLY A 214 -14.76 -2.45 -0.04
C GLY A 214 -15.61 -3.67 0.26
N ARG A 215 -15.88 -4.53 -0.74
CA ARG A 215 -16.63 -5.77 -0.53
C ARG A 215 -15.88 -6.80 0.34
N ARG A 216 -14.54 -6.86 0.24
CA ARG A 216 -13.69 -7.75 1.06
C ARG A 216 -13.45 -7.21 2.47
N PHE A 217 -13.62 -5.91 2.69
CA PHE A 217 -13.32 -5.25 3.96
C PHE A 217 -14.07 -5.85 5.17
N PRO A 218 -15.40 -6.12 5.11
CA PRO A 218 -16.11 -6.78 6.21
C PRO A 218 -15.61 -8.20 6.50
N LEU A 219 -15.16 -8.94 5.48
CA LEU A 219 -14.61 -10.29 5.64
C LEU A 219 -13.30 -10.27 6.43
N GLN A 220 -12.45 -9.27 6.19
CA GLN A 220 -11.12 -9.18 6.80
C GLN A 220 -11.14 -8.64 8.21
N ARG A 221 -11.91 -7.56 8.45
CA ARG A 221 -12.02 -6.93 9.77
C ARG A 221 -13.18 -7.48 10.62
N GLY A 222 -14.17 -8.05 9.98
CA GLY A 222 -15.43 -8.45 10.59
C GLY A 222 -15.62 -9.94 10.82
N ARG A 223 -14.60 -10.79 10.65
CA ARG A 223 -14.73 -12.25 10.88
C ARG A 223 -15.30 -12.60 12.26
N HIS A 224 -15.14 -11.74 13.25
CA HIS A 224 -15.63 -11.91 14.63
C HIS A 224 -16.85 -11.05 14.94
N PHE A 225 -17.45 -10.38 13.94
CA PHE A 225 -18.61 -9.52 14.17
C PHE A 225 -19.87 -10.34 14.31
N THR A 226 -20.72 -9.92 15.26
CA THR A 226 -22.08 -10.47 15.40
C THR A 226 -22.96 -10.07 14.21
N ARG A 227 -24.05 -10.79 13.99
CA ARG A 227 -25.05 -10.43 12.94
C ARG A 227 -25.58 -9.01 13.13
N ALA A 228 -25.84 -8.60 14.36
CA ALA A 228 -26.29 -7.23 14.68
C ALA A 228 -25.25 -6.18 14.21
N ARG A 229 -23.94 -6.45 14.37
CA ARG A 229 -22.88 -5.55 13.95
C ARG A 229 -22.75 -5.49 12.42
N HIS A 230 -22.99 -6.60 11.72
CA HIS A 230 -23.05 -6.57 10.24
C HIS A 230 -24.30 -5.80 9.75
N ALA A 231 -25.47 -5.96 10.38
CA ALA A 231 -26.68 -5.20 10.07
C ALA A 231 -26.44 -3.69 10.29
N LEU A 232 -25.82 -3.31 11.41
CA LEU A 232 -25.42 -1.93 11.69
C LEU A 232 -24.45 -1.39 10.62
N GLY A 233 -23.52 -2.21 10.14
CA GLY A 233 -22.60 -1.84 9.04
C GLY A 233 -23.36 -1.48 7.76
N VAL A 234 -24.39 -2.25 7.39
CA VAL A 234 -25.25 -1.92 6.23
C VAL A 234 -25.98 -0.58 6.45
N LEU A 235 -26.60 -0.41 7.62
CA LEU A 235 -27.35 0.82 7.94
C LEU A 235 -26.47 2.07 8.03
N ALA A 236 -25.22 1.92 8.46
CA ALA A 236 -24.26 3.03 8.57
C ALA A 236 -23.57 3.37 7.24
N SER A 237 -23.65 2.50 6.23
CA SER A 237 -22.96 2.70 4.94
C SER A 237 -23.27 4.05 4.26
N PRO A 238 -24.49 4.62 4.29
CA PRO A 238 -24.75 5.92 3.69
C PRO A 238 -23.96 7.09 4.30
N ALA A 239 -23.46 6.94 5.53
CA ALA A 239 -22.63 7.96 6.18
C ALA A 239 -21.18 7.94 5.71
N VAL A 240 -20.70 6.82 5.13
CA VAL A 240 -19.29 6.61 4.75
C VAL A 240 -18.76 7.69 3.78
N PRO A 241 -19.46 8.09 2.71
CA PRO A 241 -18.97 9.12 1.78
C PRO A 241 -18.70 10.45 2.49
N PHE A 242 -19.63 10.85 3.37
CA PHE A 242 -19.50 12.10 4.14
C PHE A 242 -18.33 12.02 5.13
N LEU A 243 -18.21 10.92 5.87
CA LEU A 243 -17.12 10.72 6.82
C LEU A 243 -15.76 10.67 6.14
N MET A 244 -15.65 10.00 4.98
CA MET A 244 -14.42 9.98 4.18
C MET A 244 -14.04 11.38 3.72
N THR A 245 -14.98 12.11 3.13
CA THR A 245 -14.75 13.46 2.62
C THR A 245 -14.35 14.41 3.76
N ALA A 246 -15.07 14.40 4.88
CA ALA A 246 -14.75 15.21 6.05
C ALA A 246 -13.35 14.87 6.63
N ARG A 247 -12.98 13.59 6.66
CA ARG A 247 -11.65 13.15 7.10
C ARG A 247 -10.54 13.69 6.20
N VAL A 248 -10.73 13.63 4.87
CA VAL A 248 -9.77 14.18 3.90
C VAL A 248 -9.61 15.68 4.12
N VAL A 249 -10.72 16.43 4.15
CA VAL A 249 -10.72 17.91 4.35
C VAL A 249 -9.99 18.25 5.65
N ARG A 250 -10.36 17.61 6.77
CA ARG A 250 -9.73 17.87 8.06
C ARG A 250 -8.22 17.66 8.03
N ARG A 251 -7.75 16.55 7.41
CA ARG A 251 -6.32 16.24 7.31
C ARG A 251 -5.57 17.23 6.41
N VAL A 252 -6.13 17.59 5.26
CA VAL A 252 -5.53 18.55 4.34
C VAL A 252 -5.45 19.95 5.00
N VAL A 253 -6.49 20.37 5.71
CA VAL A 253 -6.49 21.63 6.46
C VAL A 253 -5.42 21.63 7.55
N ALA A 254 -5.35 20.55 8.34
CA ALA A 254 -4.36 20.41 9.41
C ALA A 254 -2.91 20.44 8.90
N LYS A 255 -2.64 19.83 7.73
CA LYS A 255 -1.31 19.82 7.11
C LYS A 255 -0.97 21.09 6.34
N GLY A 256 -1.96 21.96 6.05
CA GLY A 256 -1.75 23.24 5.37
C GLY A 256 -1.33 23.17 3.90
N ARG A 257 -1.32 21.97 3.29
CA ARG A 257 -0.82 21.73 1.93
C ARG A 257 -1.94 21.28 0.98
N TYR A 258 -1.83 21.63 -0.30
CA TYR A 258 -2.69 21.15 -1.41
C TYR A 258 -4.20 21.40 -1.22
N ARG A 259 -4.58 22.53 -0.55
CA ARG A 259 -5.99 22.86 -0.27
C ARG A 259 -6.82 23.04 -1.53
N MET A 260 -6.27 23.74 -2.55
CA MET A 260 -6.98 23.96 -3.82
C MET A 260 -7.21 22.65 -4.57
N GLN A 261 -6.20 21.77 -4.61
CA GLN A 261 -6.31 20.45 -5.22
C GLN A 261 -7.35 19.58 -4.49
N ALA A 262 -7.39 19.65 -3.17
CA ALA A 262 -8.40 18.95 -2.39
C ALA A 262 -9.82 19.45 -2.72
N VAL A 263 -10.05 20.75 -2.74
CA VAL A 263 -11.35 21.34 -3.11
C VAL A 263 -11.77 20.90 -4.52
N ALA A 264 -10.86 21.01 -5.50
CA ALA A 264 -11.14 20.57 -6.87
C ALA A 264 -11.46 19.07 -7.00
N SER A 265 -10.95 18.25 -6.07
CA SER A 265 -11.13 16.80 -6.07
C SER A 265 -12.33 16.33 -5.24
N LEU A 266 -12.99 17.19 -4.46
CA LEU A 266 -14.09 16.80 -3.56
C LEU A 266 -15.21 16.01 -4.25
N PRO A 267 -15.71 16.37 -5.44
CA PRO A 267 -16.75 15.59 -6.11
C PRO A 267 -16.29 14.15 -6.42
N LEU A 268 -15.03 13.98 -6.85
CA LEU A 268 -14.48 12.67 -7.16
C LEU A 268 -14.23 11.84 -5.90
N ILE A 269 -13.74 12.47 -4.82
CA ILE A 269 -13.56 11.84 -3.50
C ILE A 269 -14.89 11.34 -2.97
N PHE A 270 -15.95 12.15 -3.06
CA PHE A 270 -17.29 11.78 -2.64
C PHE A 270 -17.84 10.61 -3.46
N ALA A 271 -17.69 10.64 -4.79
CA ALA A 271 -18.09 9.55 -5.68
C ALA A 271 -17.36 8.23 -5.36
N LEU A 272 -16.06 8.29 -5.08
CA LEU A 272 -15.28 7.11 -4.62
C LEU A 272 -15.78 6.60 -3.26
N GLY A 273 -16.17 7.51 -2.37
CA GLY A 273 -16.81 7.18 -1.08
C GLY A 273 -18.13 6.44 -1.26
N CYS A 274 -18.98 6.89 -2.19
CA CYS A 274 -20.24 6.21 -2.54
C CYS A 274 -19.99 4.79 -3.08
N GLY A 275 -19.04 4.65 -4.01
CA GLY A 275 -18.66 3.33 -4.55
C GLY A 275 -18.15 2.37 -3.47
N TRP A 276 -17.33 2.86 -2.55
CA TRP A 276 -16.87 2.10 -1.40
C TRP A 276 -18.03 1.67 -0.49
N ALA A 277 -18.90 2.63 -0.09
CA ALA A 277 -20.03 2.40 0.79
C ALA A 277 -20.98 1.31 0.26
N LEU A 278 -21.32 1.36 -1.04
CA LEU A 278 -22.13 0.35 -1.70
C LEU A 278 -21.47 -1.04 -1.69
N ALA A 279 -20.17 -1.09 -1.94
CA ALA A 279 -19.42 -2.33 -1.94
C ALA A 279 -19.28 -2.94 -0.53
N GLU A 280 -19.02 -2.11 0.48
CA GLU A 280 -18.94 -2.51 1.89
C GLU A 280 -20.30 -3.01 2.41
N ALA A 281 -21.38 -2.30 2.09
CA ALA A 281 -22.76 -2.74 2.43
C ALA A 281 -23.06 -4.13 1.85
N ARG A 282 -22.69 -4.37 0.57
CA ARG A 282 -22.83 -5.69 -0.06
C ARG A 282 -22.00 -6.75 0.65
N GLY A 283 -20.76 -6.43 1.05
CA GLY A 283 -19.92 -7.36 1.83
C GLY A 283 -20.54 -7.74 3.17
N HIS A 284 -21.13 -6.79 3.88
CA HIS A 284 -21.88 -7.06 5.11
C HIS A 284 -23.14 -7.90 4.85
N LEU A 285 -23.91 -7.62 3.81
CA LEU A 285 -25.08 -8.41 3.41
C LEU A 285 -24.71 -9.85 3.05
N ASP A 286 -23.64 -10.04 2.27
CA ASP A 286 -23.14 -11.39 1.92
C ASP A 286 -22.87 -12.22 3.18
N LEU A 287 -22.32 -11.62 4.25
CA LEU A 287 -22.05 -12.29 5.52
C LEU A 287 -23.32 -12.58 6.31
N LEU A 288 -24.30 -11.66 6.31
CA LEU A 288 -25.60 -11.88 6.94
C LEU A 288 -26.39 -13.05 6.31
N LEU A 289 -26.29 -13.20 4.98
CA LEU A 289 -26.99 -14.22 4.23
C LEU A 289 -26.32 -15.60 4.28
N ARG A 290 -24.99 -15.65 4.37
CA ARG A 290 -24.23 -16.92 4.50
C ARG A 290 -24.30 -17.55 5.88
N ALA A 291 -24.66 -16.80 6.90
CA ALA A 291 -24.82 -17.31 8.28
C ALA A 291 -26.17 -18.01 8.53
N ARG A 292 -26.86 -18.42 7.44
CA ARG A 292 -27.97 -19.36 7.44
C ARG A 292 -27.40 -20.73 7.09
#